data_b8714bb0c19d7f669ff5d46fdfc10764
#
_entry.id   b8714bb0c19d7f669ff5d46fdfc10764
#
_cell.length_a   1.000
_cell.length_b   1.000
_cell.length_c   1.000
_cell.angle_alpha   90.00
_cell.angle_beta   90.00
_cell.angle_gamma   90.00
#
_symmetry.space_group_name_H-M   'P 1'
#
loop_
_entity.id
_entity.type
_entity.pdbx_description
1 polymer ?
#
loop_
_entity_poly.entity_id
_entity_poly.type
_entity_poly.pdbx_seq_one_letter_code
_entity_poly.pdbx_strand_id
1 'polypeptide(L)'
;RRGQRPIRLGHVGVQKGHALFWHNTYVTSKRYGPVHLALGHPQGVNEKWVILSNAPTHVTTFDAYRLRFDIEEGFLDDKSNGFQLESSLNRSADVLTRLCLVLALATLYLVSQGTEVVHTGKRRFVDAHWFRGSSYLKIGWNYVRRALVRGDVLMGYMRLDPREDPDPAIASRKQDEERHRLSFRTSFKVFK
;
A
#
# COMPACT_ATOMS: atom_id res chain seq x y z
N ARG A 1 0.05 30.42 23.30
CA ARG A 1 0.94 30.39 24.50
C ARG A 1 2.28 30.97 24.10
N ARG A 2 2.69 32.10 24.69
CA ARG A 2 3.99 32.70 24.53
C ARG A 2 5.04 31.77 25.17
N GLY A 3 6.08 31.40 24.42
CA GLY A 3 7.35 31.00 25.01
C GLY A 3 7.85 29.57 24.80
N GLN A 4 7.19 28.70 24.03
CA GLN A 4 7.79 27.39 23.72
C GLN A 4 8.74 27.51 22.52
N ARG A 5 10.02 27.17 22.75
CA ARG A 5 11.02 27.12 21.68
C ARG A 5 10.62 26.01 20.65
N PRO A 6 10.79 26.25 19.34
CA PRO A 6 10.53 25.20 18.35
C PRO A 6 11.46 24.01 18.58
N ILE A 7 10.88 22.81 18.63
CA ILE A 7 11.61 21.55 18.81
C ILE A 7 11.75 20.90 17.43
N ARG A 8 12.96 20.49 17.08
CA ARG A 8 13.18 19.66 15.88
C ARG A 8 12.68 18.24 16.17
N LEU A 9 11.78 17.72 15.33
CA LEU A 9 11.19 16.39 15.51
C LEU A 9 12.23 15.27 15.57
N GLY A 10 13.34 15.41 14.83
CA GLY A 10 14.46 14.47 14.90
C GLY A 10 15.10 14.34 16.30
N HIS A 11 14.99 15.38 17.14
CA HIS A 11 15.52 15.37 18.52
C HIS A 11 14.50 14.84 19.53
N VAL A 12 13.25 14.59 19.13
CA VAL A 12 12.26 14.01 20.05
C VAL A 12 12.56 12.53 20.25
N GLY A 13 12.87 12.18 21.49
CA GLY A 13 13.11 10.78 21.88
C GLY A 13 11.79 10.01 21.91
N VAL A 14 11.67 8.99 21.05
CA VAL A 14 10.57 8.02 21.10
C VAL A 14 11.19 6.63 21.19
N GLN A 15 10.83 5.90 22.23
CA GLN A 15 11.28 4.53 22.42
C GLN A 15 10.62 3.59 21.39
N LYS A 16 11.30 2.50 21.05
CA LYS A 16 10.71 1.46 20.19
C LYS A 16 9.38 0.94 20.78
N GLY A 17 8.39 0.84 19.93
CA GLY A 17 7.03 0.45 20.30
C GLY A 17 6.17 1.56 20.91
N HIS A 18 6.63 2.82 20.89
CA HIS A 18 5.87 3.97 21.42
C HIS A 18 5.51 4.97 20.33
N ALA A 19 4.42 5.70 20.56
CA ALA A 19 3.97 6.79 19.71
C ALA A 19 3.56 8.01 20.52
N LEU A 20 3.76 9.20 19.94
CA LEU A 20 3.40 10.51 20.47
C LEU A 20 2.51 11.21 19.44
N PHE A 21 1.47 11.88 19.92
CA PHE A 21 0.51 12.59 19.08
C PHE A 21 0.39 14.04 19.54
N TRP A 22 0.44 14.97 18.60
CA TRP A 22 0.17 16.38 18.83
C TRP A 22 -1.01 16.82 17.99
N HIS A 23 -1.99 17.39 18.62
CA HIS A 23 -3.18 17.91 17.96
C HIS A 23 -3.16 19.43 17.93
N ASN A 24 -3.69 20.00 16.83
CA ASN A 24 -3.77 21.46 16.63
C ASN A 24 -2.43 22.18 16.83
N THR A 25 -1.36 21.60 16.31
CA THR A 25 -0.01 22.15 16.42
C THR A 25 0.40 22.92 15.18
N TYR A 26 1.41 23.78 15.33
CA TYR A 26 1.99 24.52 14.21
C TYR A 26 3.38 23.99 13.95
N VAL A 27 3.69 23.76 12.68
CA VAL A 27 4.98 23.22 12.23
C VAL A 27 5.71 24.23 11.35
N THR A 28 7.03 24.03 11.19
CA THR A 28 7.95 24.90 10.46
C THR A 28 8.16 26.28 11.12
N SER A 29 9.20 27.00 10.69
CA SER A 29 9.47 28.37 11.12
C SER A 29 8.38 29.35 10.70
N LYS A 30 7.65 29.05 9.60
CA LYS A 30 6.53 29.85 9.08
C LYS A 30 5.21 29.57 9.81
N ARG A 31 5.22 28.69 10.83
CA ARG A 31 4.02 28.33 11.61
C ARG A 31 2.87 27.81 10.76
N TYR A 32 3.18 26.88 9.85
CA TYR A 32 2.15 26.19 9.08
C TYR A 32 1.23 25.39 10.00
N GLY A 33 -0.08 25.54 9.87
CA GLY A 33 -1.06 24.84 10.67
C GLY A 33 -2.35 25.68 10.91
N PRO A 34 -3.24 25.22 11.82
CA PRO A 34 -3.04 24.06 12.71
C PRO A 34 -3.07 22.71 11.97
N VAL A 35 -2.23 21.80 12.40
CA VAL A 35 -2.14 20.44 11.86
C VAL A 35 -2.04 19.43 13.00
N HIS A 36 -2.20 18.15 12.67
CA HIS A 36 -2.03 17.04 13.60
C HIS A 36 -0.77 16.27 13.23
N LEU A 37 0.01 15.88 14.23
CA LEU A 37 1.29 15.22 14.05
C LEU A 37 1.28 13.88 14.81
N ALA A 38 1.74 12.82 14.15
CA ALA A 38 2.07 11.55 14.78
C ALA A 38 3.57 11.27 14.62
N LEU A 39 4.23 10.94 15.71
CA LEU A 39 5.60 10.49 15.74
C LEU A 39 5.63 9.11 16.40
N GLY A 40 6.01 8.08 15.65
CA GLY A 40 6.06 6.72 16.14
C GLY A 40 7.39 6.05 15.85
N HIS A 41 7.76 5.09 16.70
CA HIS A 41 8.89 4.21 16.49
C HIS A 41 8.42 2.76 16.62
N PRO A 42 7.95 2.14 15.50
CA PRO A 42 7.48 0.76 15.53
C PRO A 42 8.55 -0.21 16.00
N GLN A 43 8.17 -1.33 16.62
CA GLN A 43 9.12 -2.29 17.20
C GLN A 43 10.05 -2.92 16.16
N GLY A 44 9.54 -3.21 14.98
CA GLY A 44 10.26 -3.95 13.92
C GLY A 44 11.19 -3.10 13.04
N VAL A 45 11.22 -1.77 13.20
CA VAL A 45 12.02 -0.87 12.35
C VAL A 45 13.01 -0.05 13.15
N ASN A 46 14.08 0.40 12.47
CA ASN A 46 15.09 1.28 13.10
C ASN A 46 14.74 2.76 12.91
N GLU A 47 13.82 3.09 12.03
CA GLU A 47 13.46 4.47 11.70
C GLU A 47 12.20 4.92 12.44
N LYS A 48 12.19 6.21 12.82
CA LYS A 48 11.00 6.87 13.36
C LYS A 48 10.12 7.33 12.22
N TRP A 49 8.83 7.09 12.36
CA TRP A 49 7.83 7.57 11.42
C TRP A 49 7.26 8.90 11.89
N VAL A 50 7.28 9.87 11.00
CA VAL A 50 6.74 11.22 11.24
C VAL A 50 5.61 11.45 10.23
N ILE A 51 4.39 11.58 10.72
CA ILE A 51 3.20 11.73 9.87
C ILE A 51 2.53 13.06 10.22
N LEU A 52 2.33 13.88 9.21
CA LEU A 52 1.58 15.12 9.28
C LEU A 52 0.20 14.89 8.67
N SER A 53 -0.86 15.34 9.36
CA SER A 53 -2.24 15.13 8.94
C SER A 53 -3.09 16.40 9.15
N ASN A 54 -4.08 16.58 8.31
CA ASN A 54 -5.15 17.57 8.50
C ASN A 54 -6.29 17.03 9.39
N ALA A 55 -6.32 15.74 9.67
CA ALA A 55 -7.25 15.08 10.59
C ALA A 55 -6.54 14.65 11.88
N PRO A 56 -7.25 14.54 13.02
CA PRO A 56 -6.69 14.07 14.28
C PRO A 56 -5.95 12.74 14.12
N THR A 57 -4.73 12.67 14.68
CA THR A 57 -3.86 11.49 14.58
C THR A 57 -4.02 10.57 15.77
N HIS A 58 -4.03 9.26 15.50
CA HIS A 58 -4.07 8.17 16.48
C HIS A 58 -3.18 7.00 16.02
N VAL A 59 -3.21 5.89 16.73
CA VAL A 59 -2.44 4.68 16.34
C VAL A 59 -2.81 4.20 14.95
N THR A 60 -4.09 4.20 14.60
CA THR A 60 -4.60 3.83 13.26
C THR A 60 -4.09 4.72 12.13
N THR A 61 -3.55 5.91 12.44
CA THR A 61 -2.89 6.78 11.44
C THR A 61 -1.65 6.10 10.84
N PHE A 62 -0.95 5.30 11.64
CA PHE A 62 0.22 4.55 11.15
C PHE A 62 -0.20 3.40 10.24
N ASP A 63 -1.35 2.78 10.49
CA ASP A 63 -1.90 1.72 9.62
C ASP A 63 -2.35 2.31 8.29
N ALA A 64 -3.04 3.45 8.30
CA ALA A 64 -3.39 4.17 7.09
C ALA A 64 -2.14 4.62 6.29
N TYR A 65 -1.08 5.05 6.97
CA TYR A 65 0.17 5.45 6.30
C TYR A 65 0.88 4.27 5.63
N ARG A 66 0.74 3.06 6.16
CA ARG A 66 1.31 1.85 5.53
C ARG A 66 0.75 1.59 4.14
N LEU A 67 -0.52 1.91 3.90
CA LEU A 67 -1.15 1.75 2.58
C LEU A 67 -0.42 2.53 1.48
N ARG A 68 0.39 3.53 1.86
CA ARG A 68 1.27 4.23 0.91
C ARG A 68 2.28 3.29 0.23
N PHE A 69 2.77 2.29 0.95
CA PHE A 69 3.72 1.33 0.36
C PHE A 69 3.04 0.45 -0.69
N ASP A 70 1.77 0.11 -0.50
CA ASP A 70 0.99 -0.64 -1.49
C ASP A 70 0.81 0.17 -2.78
N ILE A 71 0.69 1.51 -2.68
CA ILE A 71 0.66 2.42 -3.84
C ILE A 71 2.01 2.43 -4.57
N GLU A 72 3.12 2.44 -3.83
CA GLU A 72 4.47 2.41 -4.42
C GLU A 72 4.73 1.07 -5.15
N GLU A 73 4.26 -0.06 -4.61
CA GLU A 73 4.30 -1.36 -5.31
C GLU A 73 3.45 -1.35 -6.58
N GLY A 74 2.25 -0.75 -6.54
CA GLY A 74 1.41 -0.57 -7.73
C GLY A 74 2.09 0.24 -8.82
N PHE A 75 2.77 1.34 -8.47
CA PHE A 75 3.56 2.11 -9.43
C PHE A 75 4.74 1.31 -9.99
N LEU A 76 5.35 0.45 -9.20
CA LEU A 76 6.43 -0.41 -9.66
C LEU A 76 5.93 -1.45 -10.69
N ASP A 77 4.73 -1.99 -10.48
CA ASP A 77 4.10 -2.90 -11.42
C ASP A 77 3.74 -2.19 -12.74
N ASP A 78 3.21 -0.97 -12.68
CA ASP A 78 2.95 -0.17 -13.88
C ASP A 78 4.23 0.15 -14.64
N LYS A 79 5.29 0.48 -13.91
CA LYS A 79 6.55 1.00 -14.44
C LYS A 79 7.40 -0.08 -15.09
N SER A 80 7.67 -1.18 -14.40
CA SER A 80 8.69 -2.16 -14.83
C SER A 80 8.30 -3.63 -14.67
N ASN A 81 7.49 -4.01 -13.69
CA ASN A 81 7.21 -5.42 -13.41
C ASN A 81 6.01 -5.99 -14.16
N GLY A 82 5.08 -5.14 -14.61
CA GLY A 82 3.85 -5.53 -15.30
C GLY A 82 3.76 -4.92 -16.70
N PHE A 83 3.35 -3.65 -16.77
CA PHE A 83 3.04 -2.98 -18.04
C PHE A 83 4.22 -2.29 -18.72
N GLN A 84 5.38 -2.19 -18.07
CA GLN A 84 6.61 -1.62 -18.61
C GLN A 84 6.43 -0.20 -19.19
N LEU A 85 5.70 0.66 -18.48
CA LEU A 85 5.38 2.02 -18.91
C LEU A 85 6.62 2.84 -19.29
N GLU A 86 7.75 2.61 -18.61
CA GLU A 86 9.03 3.28 -18.94
C GLU A 86 9.55 2.95 -20.34
N SER A 87 9.30 1.74 -20.83
CA SER A 87 9.75 1.34 -22.17
C SER A 87 8.97 2.02 -23.29
N SER A 88 7.83 2.65 -22.99
CA SER A 88 7.05 3.43 -23.94
C SER A 88 7.78 4.68 -24.44
N LEU A 89 8.79 5.16 -23.70
CA LEU A 89 9.57 6.39 -23.97
C LEU A 89 8.70 7.66 -24.12
N ASN A 90 7.43 7.60 -23.77
CA ASN A 90 6.52 8.74 -23.86
C ASN A 90 6.86 9.79 -22.80
N ARG A 91 6.96 11.07 -23.23
CA ARG A 91 7.24 12.22 -22.36
C ARG A 91 6.10 13.23 -22.30
N SER A 92 5.04 13.03 -23.08
CA SER A 92 3.86 13.91 -23.07
C SER A 92 3.01 13.62 -21.84
N ALA A 93 2.74 14.64 -21.02
CA ALA A 93 1.89 14.50 -19.84
C ALA A 93 0.47 14.02 -20.18
N ASP A 94 -0.11 14.53 -21.28
CA ASP A 94 -1.46 14.13 -21.72
C ASP A 94 -1.52 12.66 -22.14
N VAL A 95 -0.50 12.20 -22.86
CA VAL A 95 -0.40 10.80 -23.29
C VAL A 95 -0.21 9.89 -22.08
N LEU A 96 0.69 10.27 -21.16
CA LEU A 96 0.91 9.51 -19.92
C LEU A 96 -0.34 9.45 -19.05
N THR A 97 -1.09 10.55 -18.91
CA THR A 97 -2.34 10.58 -18.14
C THR A 97 -3.37 9.60 -18.71
N ARG A 98 -3.57 9.59 -20.03
CA ARG A 98 -4.48 8.64 -20.69
C ARG A 98 -4.00 7.20 -20.54
N LEU A 99 -2.69 6.97 -20.68
CA LEU A 99 -2.10 5.65 -20.53
C LEU A 99 -2.27 5.14 -19.10
N CYS A 100 -2.00 5.95 -18.08
CA CYS A 100 -2.23 5.59 -16.68
C CYS A 100 -3.69 5.22 -16.41
N LEU A 101 -4.67 5.94 -17.01
CA LEU A 101 -6.08 5.56 -16.88
C LEU A 101 -6.35 4.18 -17.49
N VAL A 102 -5.83 3.91 -18.68
CA VAL A 102 -5.98 2.60 -19.32
C VAL A 102 -5.34 1.51 -18.47
N LEU A 103 -4.13 1.75 -17.94
CA LEU A 103 -3.43 0.80 -17.07
C LEU A 103 -4.22 0.54 -15.77
N ALA A 104 -4.79 1.56 -15.15
CA ALA A 104 -5.61 1.39 -13.95
C ALA A 104 -6.83 0.49 -14.21
N LEU A 105 -7.53 0.68 -15.34
CA LEU A 105 -8.65 -0.17 -15.74
C LEU A 105 -8.19 -1.60 -16.05
N ALA A 106 -7.07 -1.75 -16.74
CA ALA A 106 -6.49 -3.06 -17.04
C ALA A 106 -6.09 -3.80 -15.75
N THR A 107 -5.43 -3.10 -14.81
CA THR A 107 -5.06 -3.64 -13.50
C THR A 107 -6.31 -4.13 -12.75
N LEU A 108 -7.34 -3.29 -12.65
CA LEU A 108 -8.59 -3.66 -11.98
C LEU A 108 -9.23 -4.90 -12.62
N TYR A 109 -9.28 -4.97 -13.94
CA TYR A 109 -9.80 -6.14 -14.67
C TYR A 109 -8.96 -7.39 -14.40
N LEU A 110 -7.63 -7.30 -14.52
CA LEU A 110 -6.73 -8.43 -14.32
C LEU A 110 -6.74 -8.93 -12.87
N VAL A 111 -6.77 -8.02 -11.89
CA VAL A 111 -6.90 -8.39 -10.47
C VAL A 111 -8.24 -9.09 -10.23
N SER A 112 -9.34 -8.58 -10.81
CA SER A 112 -10.66 -9.24 -10.71
C SER A 112 -10.64 -10.66 -11.28
N GLN A 113 -10.04 -10.85 -12.46
CA GLN A 113 -9.88 -12.19 -13.06
C GLN A 113 -9.01 -13.09 -12.17
N GLY A 114 -7.89 -12.58 -11.69
CA GLY A 114 -6.96 -13.33 -10.83
C GLY A 114 -7.60 -13.77 -9.51
N THR A 115 -8.37 -12.88 -8.89
CA THR A 115 -9.11 -13.17 -7.66
C THR A 115 -10.13 -14.30 -7.89
N GLU A 116 -10.93 -14.20 -8.94
CA GLU A 116 -11.91 -15.24 -9.29
C GLU A 116 -11.24 -16.59 -9.59
N VAL A 117 -10.12 -16.58 -10.29
CA VAL A 117 -9.35 -17.78 -10.61
C VAL A 117 -8.86 -18.48 -9.34
N VAL A 118 -8.42 -17.71 -8.34
CA VAL A 118 -7.98 -18.26 -7.04
C VAL A 118 -9.18 -18.78 -6.25
N HIS A 119 -10.26 -18.01 -6.14
CA HIS A 119 -11.47 -18.39 -5.40
C HIS A 119 -12.18 -19.62 -5.99
N THR A 120 -12.10 -19.81 -7.31
CA THR A 120 -12.68 -20.98 -7.99
C THR A 120 -11.74 -22.18 -8.07
N GLY A 121 -10.57 -22.12 -7.43
CA GLY A 121 -9.60 -23.21 -7.42
C GLY A 121 -8.87 -23.45 -8.75
N LYS A 122 -9.04 -22.56 -9.72
CA LYS A 122 -8.43 -22.68 -11.06
C LYS A 122 -6.98 -22.19 -11.13
N ARG A 123 -6.41 -21.73 -10.02
CA ARG A 123 -5.06 -21.14 -9.96
C ARG A 123 -4.01 -22.01 -10.65
N ARG A 124 -4.06 -23.34 -10.40
CA ARG A 124 -3.07 -24.29 -10.95
C ARG A 124 -2.99 -24.33 -12.47
N PHE A 125 -3.98 -23.81 -13.16
CA PHE A 125 -3.93 -23.70 -14.63
C PHE A 125 -2.91 -22.67 -15.13
N VAL A 126 -2.52 -21.71 -14.27
CA VAL A 126 -1.63 -20.58 -14.63
C VAL A 126 -0.51 -20.37 -13.63
N ASP A 127 -0.60 -20.98 -12.46
CA ASP A 127 0.45 -21.02 -11.42
C ASP A 127 0.51 -22.46 -10.89
N ALA A 128 1.35 -23.28 -11.51
CA ALA A 128 1.40 -24.72 -11.28
C ALA A 128 2.04 -25.11 -9.94
N HIS A 129 2.67 -24.19 -9.21
CA HIS A 129 3.29 -24.48 -7.93
C HIS A 129 2.27 -24.94 -6.90
N TRP A 130 2.68 -25.79 -5.98
CA TRP A 130 1.83 -26.28 -4.90
C TRP A 130 1.41 -25.16 -3.90
N PHE A 131 2.19 -24.09 -3.81
CA PHE A 131 1.85 -22.83 -3.12
C PHE A 131 1.69 -21.70 -4.10
N ARG A 132 0.92 -20.67 -3.76
CA ARG A 132 0.78 -19.48 -4.58
C ARG A 132 2.02 -18.60 -4.48
N GLY A 133 2.75 -18.49 -5.60
CA GLY A 133 3.93 -17.62 -5.75
C GLY A 133 3.65 -16.31 -6.48
N SER A 134 2.46 -16.17 -7.09
CA SER A 134 2.11 -15.04 -7.95
C SER A 134 1.05 -14.14 -7.32
N SER A 135 1.13 -12.82 -7.61
CA SER A 135 0.08 -11.85 -7.28
C SER A 135 -1.21 -12.13 -8.06
N TYR A 136 -2.32 -11.58 -7.59
CA TYR A 136 -3.59 -11.64 -8.34
C TYR A 136 -3.47 -11.03 -9.73
N LEU A 137 -2.75 -9.93 -9.89
CA LEU A 137 -2.47 -9.30 -11.18
C LEU A 137 -1.83 -10.30 -12.14
N LYS A 138 -0.76 -10.97 -11.71
CA LYS A 138 -0.03 -11.93 -12.55
C LYS A 138 -0.84 -13.19 -12.86
N ILE A 139 -1.60 -13.68 -11.91
CA ILE A 139 -2.53 -14.81 -12.12
C ILE A 139 -3.58 -14.43 -13.15
N GLY A 140 -4.22 -13.26 -13.01
CA GLY A 140 -5.20 -12.77 -13.95
C GLY A 140 -4.65 -12.55 -15.35
N TRP A 141 -3.46 -11.93 -15.43
CA TRP A 141 -2.74 -11.77 -16.70
C TRP A 141 -2.54 -13.10 -17.43
N ASN A 142 -1.99 -14.08 -16.72
CA ASN A 142 -1.72 -15.40 -17.30
C ASN A 142 -3.01 -16.12 -17.68
N TYR A 143 -4.08 -15.97 -16.87
CA TYR A 143 -5.37 -16.58 -17.15
C TYR A 143 -6.03 -15.96 -18.38
N VAL A 144 -6.04 -14.64 -18.50
CA VAL A 144 -6.57 -13.94 -19.69
C VAL A 144 -5.83 -14.37 -20.96
N ARG A 145 -4.50 -14.41 -20.91
CA ARG A 145 -3.70 -14.92 -22.06
C ARG A 145 -4.05 -16.35 -22.43
N ARG A 146 -4.20 -17.22 -21.45
CA ARG A 146 -4.62 -18.61 -21.68
C ARG A 146 -6.04 -18.67 -22.28
N ALA A 147 -6.97 -17.90 -21.72
CA ALA A 147 -8.35 -17.87 -22.17
C ALA A 147 -8.47 -17.40 -23.62
N LEU A 148 -7.71 -16.39 -24.03
CA LEU A 148 -7.67 -15.92 -25.42
C LEU A 148 -7.19 -16.99 -26.41
N VAL A 149 -6.31 -17.91 -25.96
CA VAL A 149 -5.80 -19.00 -26.81
C VAL A 149 -6.74 -20.21 -26.81
N ARG A 150 -7.37 -20.50 -25.67
CA ARG A 150 -8.14 -21.75 -25.48
C ARG A 150 -9.65 -21.57 -25.54
N GLY A 151 -10.15 -20.34 -25.55
CA GLY A 151 -11.58 -20.05 -25.49
C GLY A 151 -12.17 -20.26 -24.08
N ASP A 152 -11.35 -20.21 -23.02
CA ASP A 152 -11.86 -20.26 -21.64
C ASP A 152 -12.73 -19.02 -21.36
N VAL A 153 -13.71 -19.17 -20.46
CA VAL A 153 -14.63 -18.08 -20.11
C VAL A 153 -13.93 -17.06 -19.21
N LEU A 154 -14.00 -15.80 -19.61
CA LEU A 154 -13.58 -14.65 -18.83
C LEU A 154 -14.76 -14.00 -18.13
N MET A 155 -14.55 -13.40 -16.95
CA MET A 155 -15.57 -12.56 -16.35
C MET A 155 -15.80 -11.30 -17.18
N GLY A 156 -17.07 -11.00 -17.44
CA GLY A 156 -17.48 -9.80 -18.18
C GLY A 156 -17.60 -8.54 -17.33
N TYR A 157 -17.16 -8.56 -16.06
CA TYR A 157 -17.25 -7.43 -15.14
C TYR A 157 -15.97 -7.29 -14.32
N MET A 158 -15.79 -6.09 -13.77
CA MET A 158 -14.69 -5.75 -12.88
C MET A 158 -15.22 -5.49 -11.47
N ARG A 159 -14.66 -6.15 -10.48
CA ARG A 159 -14.95 -5.86 -9.07
C ARG A 159 -13.75 -6.22 -8.18
N LEU A 160 -13.62 -5.50 -7.08
CA LEU A 160 -12.78 -5.94 -5.97
C LEU A 160 -13.58 -6.91 -5.10
N ASP A 161 -12.98 -8.01 -4.74
CA ASP A 161 -13.62 -9.04 -3.91
C ASP A 161 -13.26 -8.81 -2.44
N PRO A 162 -14.24 -8.59 -1.54
CA PRO A 162 -13.98 -8.37 -0.12
C PRO A 162 -13.76 -9.66 0.66
N ARG A 163 -13.91 -10.83 0.03
CA ARG A 163 -13.69 -12.13 0.69
C ARG A 163 -12.22 -12.31 1.06
N GLU A 164 -11.97 -13.02 2.16
CA GLU A 164 -10.62 -13.39 2.54
C GLU A 164 -9.94 -14.22 1.44
N ASP A 165 -8.62 -14.04 1.32
CA ASP A 165 -7.80 -14.77 0.36
C ASP A 165 -7.72 -16.26 0.76
N PRO A 166 -8.30 -17.19 -0.02
CA PRO A 166 -8.31 -18.62 0.33
C PRO A 166 -6.94 -19.29 0.16
N ASP A 167 -6.04 -18.66 -0.58
CA ASP A 167 -4.70 -19.18 -0.88
C ASP A 167 -3.66 -18.04 -0.86
N PRO A 168 -3.32 -17.50 0.33
CA PRO A 168 -2.42 -16.36 0.45
C PRO A 168 -1.04 -16.64 -0.13
N ALA A 169 -0.52 -15.73 -0.93
CA ALA A 169 0.83 -15.82 -1.48
C ALA A 169 1.89 -15.83 -0.37
N ILE A 170 3.02 -16.50 -0.60
CA ILE A 170 4.14 -16.52 0.37
C ILE A 170 4.64 -15.11 0.68
N ALA A 171 4.72 -14.23 -0.32
CA ALA A 171 5.10 -12.84 -0.11
C ALA A 171 4.13 -12.13 0.84
N SER A 172 2.82 -12.32 0.69
CA SER A 172 1.81 -11.75 1.58
C SER A 172 1.95 -12.26 3.02
N ARG A 173 2.25 -13.53 3.21
CA ARG A 173 2.50 -14.10 4.56
C ARG A 173 3.71 -13.45 5.23
N LYS A 174 4.80 -13.25 4.49
CA LYS A 174 5.98 -12.52 5.01
C LYS A 174 5.66 -11.07 5.36
N GLN A 175 4.89 -10.39 4.52
CA GLN A 175 4.44 -9.02 4.80
C GLN A 175 3.57 -8.96 6.06
N ASP A 176 2.70 -9.93 6.28
CA ASP A 176 1.88 -10.01 7.51
C ASP A 176 2.75 -10.25 8.75
N GLU A 177 3.75 -11.12 8.68
CA GLU A 177 4.72 -11.28 9.76
C GLU A 177 5.50 -9.98 10.04
N GLU A 178 5.91 -9.25 9.01
CA GLU A 178 6.56 -7.95 9.14
C GLU A 178 5.59 -6.90 9.72
N ARG A 179 4.32 -6.88 9.29
CA ARG A 179 3.27 -6.01 9.86
C ARG A 179 3.10 -6.24 11.36
N HIS A 180 3.11 -7.49 11.82
CA HIS A 180 3.07 -7.81 13.24
C HIS A 180 4.31 -7.29 14.00
N ARG A 181 5.47 -7.30 13.37
CA ARG A 181 6.70 -6.71 13.92
C ARG A 181 6.64 -5.18 14.02
N LEU A 182 5.87 -4.53 13.12
CA LEU A 182 5.67 -3.08 13.11
C LEU A 182 4.61 -2.61 14.14
N SER A 183 4.41 -3.34 15.22
CA SER A 183 3.41 -3.04 16.23
C SER A 183 3.86 -1.93 17.19
N PHE A 184 2.88 -1.29 17.83
CA PHE A 184 3.10 -0.35 18.92
C PHE A 184 2.66 -0.98 20.25
N ARG A 185 3.33 -0.60 21.33
CA ARG A 185 2.86 -0.93 22.68
C ARG A 185 1.64 -0.06 23.01
N THR A 186 0.82 -0.50 23.96
CA THR A 186 -0.43 0.15 24.32
C THR A 186 -0.31 1.52 25.01
N SER A 187 0.91 1.94 25.38
CA SER A 187 1.13 3.24 26.02
C SER A 187 1.42 4.34 25.03
N PHE A 188 0.46 5.25 24.88
CA PHE A 188 0.57 6.41 23.99
C PHE A 188 0.46 7.70 24.79
N LYS A 189 1.18 8.75 24.35
CA LYS A 189 1.03 10.10 24.89
C LYS A 189 0.40 11.01 23.84
N VAL A 190 -0.66 11.71 24.24
CA VAL A 190 -1.35 12.69 23.40
C VAL A 190 -1.13 14.07 23.98
N PHE A 191 -0.67 15.00 23.16
CA PHE A 191 -0.48 16.41 23.51
C PHE A 191 -1.54 17.26 22.80
N LYS A 192 -2.22 18.11 23.57
CA LYS A 192 -3.24 19.06 23.08
C LYS A 192 -2.68 20.47 22.95
#